data_8a1f24e39582966f185573ee56fc3a64
#
_entry.id   8a1f24e39582966f185573ee56fc3a64
#
_cell.length_a   1.000
_cell.length_b   1.000
_cell.length_c   1.000
_cell.angle_alpha   90.00
_cell.angle_beta   90.00
_cell.angle_gamma   90.00
#
_symmetry.space_group_name_H-M   'P 1'
#
loop_
_entity.id
_entity.type
_entity.pdbx_description
1 polymer ?
#
loop_
_entity_poly.entity_id
_entity_poly.type
_entity_poly.pdbx_seq_one_letter_code
_entity_poly.pdbx_strand_id
1 'polypeptide(L)'
;MLLATWLMLTRTRVGLVIQAALTHPETVEALGHDVPRVFMLTFGGGTALAGLAGVIGGNAYVTEPSMAALVGSIIFVVVVVGGMGSLAGAFVASLLVGLMQTFAIGIDWAPAALLASLGVQVTAATPLHSVLTLKLSQIAPVLPYLLLVLVLIFRPRGLMGTREG
;
A
#
# COMPACT_ATOMS: atom_id res chain seq x y z
N MET A 1 -1.47 4.84 -15.46
CA MET A 1 -0.26 5.26 -14.74
C MET A 1 0.74 4.14 -14.54
N LEU A 2 0.40 3.04 -13.89
CA LEU A 2 1.31 1.93 -13.59
C LEU A 2 2.01 1.38 -14.83
N LEU A 3 1.26 1.10 -15.89
CA LEU A 3 1.82 0.57 -17.14
C LEU A 3 2.79 1.54 -17.79
N ALA A 4 2.51 2.84 -17.75
CA ALA A 4 3.40 3.88 -18.27
C ALA A 4 4.69 3.96 -17.46
N THR A 5 4.60 3.96 -16.14
CA THR A 5 5.77 3.98 -15.24
C THR A 5 6.61 2.72 -15.39
N TRP A 6 5.97 1.55 -15.44
CA TRP A 6 6.63 0.28 -15.66
C TRP A 6 7.36 0.24 -17.01
N LEU A 7 6.69 0.67 -18.09
CA LEU A 7 7.27 0.72 -19.43
C LEU A 7 8.45 1.69 -19.48
N MET A 8 8.31 2.85 -18.84
CA MET A 8 9.37 3.84 -18.75
C MET A 8 10.60 3.27 -18.02
N LEU A 9 10.41 2.60 -16.88
CA LEU A 9 11.50 2.07 -16.09
C LEU A 9 12.16 0.83 -16.72
N THR A 10 11.40 -0.04 -17.42
CA THR A 10 11.91 -1.32 -17.93
C THR A 10 12.29 -1.29 -19.39
N ARG A 11 11.72 -0.40 -20.20
CA ARG A 11 11.89 -0.38 -21.65
C ARG A 11 12.61 0.86 -22.20
N THR A 12 12.93 1.86 -21.38
CA THR A 12 13.66 3.04 -21.82
C THR A 12 15.09 3.07 -21.33
N ARG A 13 15.98 3.74 -22.09
CA ARG A 13 17.38 3.96 -21.69
C ARG A 13 17.48 4.73 -20.37
N VAL A 14 16.55 5.67 -20.16
CA VAL A 14 16.48 6.45 -18.91
C VAL A 14 16.19 5.57 -17.73
N GLY A 15 15.27 4.61 -17.84
CA GLY A 15 14.96 3.65 -16.78
C GLY A 15 16.13 2.75 -16.43
N LEU A 16 16.91 2.30 -17.41
CA LEU A 16 18.12 1.53 -17.18
C LEU A 16 19.18 2.33 -16.41
N VAL A 17 19.38 3.60 -16.79
CA VAL A 17 20.32 4.50 -16.09
C VAL A 17 19.86 4.76 -14.65
N ILE A 18 18.54 4.97 -14.44
CA ILE A 18 17.97 5.15 -13.11
C ILE A 18 18.23 3.90 -12.23
N GLN A 19 17.94 2.70 -12.74
CA GLN A 19 18.15 1.45 -12.00
C GLN A 19 19.64 1.22 -11.70
N ALA A 20 20.51 1.47 -12.66
CA ALA A 20 21.96 1.36 -12.46
C ALA A 20 22.48 2.38 -11.42
N ALA A 21 21.99 3.62 -11.46
CA ALA A 21 22.38 4.66 -10.52
C ALA A 21 21.92 4.39 -9.08
N LEU A 22 20.81 3.69 -8.91
CA LEU A 22 20.32 3.27 -7.59
C LEU A 22 21.17 2.15 -6.98
N THR A 23 21.79 1.30 -7.80
CA THR A 23 22.56 0.15 -7.34
C THR A 23 24.07 0.48 -7.25
N HIS A 24 24.62 1.13 -8.28
CA HIS A 24 26.03 1.47 -8.40
C HIS A 24 26.23 2.89 -8.94
N PRO A 25 26.00 3.93 -8.11
CA PRO A 25 26.06 5.33 -8.56
C PRO A 25 27.46 5.71 -9.07
N GLU A 26 28.52 5.23 -8.41
CA GLU A 26 29.92 5.51 -8.79
C GLU A 26 30.25 4.98 -10.19
N THR A 27 29.73 3.80 -10.53
CA THR A 27 29.97 3.21 -11.86
C THR A 27 29.26 4.00 -12.96
N VAL A 28 28.06 4.49 -12.70
CA VAL A 28 27.26 5.29 -13.63
C VAL A 28 27.92 6.65 -13.85
N GLU A 29 28.50 7.25 -12.81
CA GLU A 29 29.24 8.50 -12.90
C GLU A 29 30.54 8.32 -13.71
N ALA A 30 31.26 7.21 -13.48
CA ALA A 30 32.45 6.86 -14.25
C ALA A 30 32.16 6.65 -15.75
N LEU A 31 30.93 6.25 -16.10
CA LEU A 31 30.45 6.15 -17.50
C LEU A 31 30.02 7.49 -18.10
N GLY A 32 30.17 8.60 -17.38
CA GLY A 32 29.92 9.96 -17.84
C GLY A 32 28.47 10.43 -17.67
N HIS A 33 27.64 9.72 -16.90
CA HIS A 33 26.30 10.16 -16.57
C HIS A 33 26.28 11.05 -15.32
N ASP A 34 25.52 12.13 -15.39
CA ASP A 34 25.30 13.04 -14.26
C ASP A 34 24.30 12.42 -13.26
N VAL A 35 24.81 11.66 -12.29
CA VAL A 35 24.01 10.95 -11.28
C VAL A 35 23.11 11.89 -10.47
N PRO A 36 23.56 13.09 -10.02
CA PRO A 36 22.68 14.06 -9.36
C PRO A 36 21.46 14.45 -10.19
N ARG A 37 21.62 14.66 -11.50
CA ARG A 37 20.49 14.96 -12.39
C ARG A 37 19.55 13.78 -12.54
N VAL A 38 20.07 12.56 -12.61
CA VAL A 38 19.25 11.34 -12.67
C VAL A 38 18.36 11.25 -11.44
N PHE A 39 18.93 11.46 -10.24
CA PHE A 39 18.15 11.45 -9.01
C PHE A 39 17.11 12.58 -8.95
N MET A 40 17.49 13.78 -9.35
CA MET A 40 16.55 14.91 -9.42
C MET A 40 15.36 14.65 -10.35
N LEU A 41 15.61 14.10 -11.54
CA LEU A 41 14.56 13.75 -12.49
C LEU A 41 13.68 12.60 -11.99
N THR A 42 14.28 11.60 -11.34
CA THR A 42 13.55 10.47 -10.75
C THR A 42 12.63 10.94 -9.63
N PHE A 43 13.16 11.77 -8.73
CA PHE A 43 12.36 12.37 -7.65
C PHE A 43 11.26 13.27 -8.20
N GLY A 44 11.58 14.15 -9.17
CA GLY A 44 10.61 15.02 -9.83
C GLY A 44 9.52 14.22 -10.55
N GLY A 45 9.87 13.13 -11.22
CA GLY A 45 8.91 12.21 -11.84
C GLY A 45 8.00 11.54 -10.80
N GLY A 46 8.57 11.09 -9.70
CA GLY A 46 7.82 10.49 -8.59
C GLY A 46 6.82 11.47 -7.96
N THR A 47 7.26 12.70 -7.69
CA THR A 47 6.38 13.74 -7.13
C THR A 47 5.27 14.17 -8.10
N ALA A 48 5.55 14.22 -9.38
CA ALA A 48 4.53 14.48 -10.41
C ALA A 48 3.46 13.38 -10.45
N LEU A 49 3.89 12.10 -10.37
CA LEU A 49 2.96 10.97 -10.28
C LEU A 49 2.14 10.99 -8.98
N ALA A 50 2.75 11.37 -7.85
CA ALA A 50 2.05 11.53 -6.59
C ALA A 50 1.00 12.66 -6.67
N GLY A 51 1.33 13.80 -7.31
CA GLY A 51 0.37 14.87 -7.57
C GLY A 51 -0.83 14.41 -8.40
N LEU A 52 -0.59 13.66 -9.47
CA LEU A 52 -1.65 13.09 -10.31
C LEU A 52 -2.51 12.08 -9.52
N ALA A 53 -1.89 11.25 -8.68
CA ALA A 53 -2.61 10.33 -7.82
C ALA A 53 -3.47 11.07 -6.79
N GLY A 54 -2.97 12.20 -6.25
CA GLY A 54 -3.71 13.09 -5.35
C GLY A 54 -4.95 13.70 -5.99
N VAL A 55 -4.87 14.13 -7.25
CA VAL A 55 -6.03 14.64 -8.00
C VAL A 55 -7.12 13.56 -8.18
N ILE A 56 -6.71 12.35 -8.52
CA ILE A 56 -7.65 11.22 -8.69
C ILE A 56 -8.24 10.80 -7.34
N GLY A 57 -7.39 10.69 -6.31
CA GLY A 57 -7.79 10.29 -4.95
C GLY A 57 -8.67 11.32 -4.26
N GLY A 58 -8.38 12.63 -4.43
CA GLY A 58 -9.16 13.71 -3.87
C GLY A 58 -10.62 13.78 -4.37
N ASN A 59 -10.87 13.20 -5.54
CA ASN A 59 -12.24 13.07 -6.06
C ASN A 59 -13.01 11.87 -5.45
N ALA A 60 -12.29 10.87 -4.93
CA ALA A 60 -12.88 9.67 -4.32
C ALA A 60 -13.07 9.81 -2.81
N TYR A 61 -12.29 10.65 -2.16
CA TYR A 61 -12.33 10.88 -0.72
C TYR A 61 -12.72 12.32 -0.40
N VAL A 62 -13.37 12.53 0.75
CA VAL A 62 -13.63 13.90 1.25
C VAL A 62 -12.27 14.54 1.55
N THR A 63 -12.01 15.70 0.94
CA THR A 63 -10.76 16.42 1.13
C THR A 63 -10.79 17.16 2.47
N GLU A 64 -10.15 16.57 3.47
CA GLU A 64 -9.98 17.10 4.82
C GLU A 64 -8.50 17.28 5.17
N PRO A 65 -8.13 18.21 6.07
CA PRO A 65 -6.74 18.36 6.50
C PRO A 65 -6.14 17.09 7.12
N SER A 66 -6.97 16.25 7.77
CA SER A 66 -6.59 14.97 8.36
C SER A 66 -6.31 13.86 7.34
N MET A 67 -6.79 14.01 6.11
CA MET A 67 -6.65 13.01 5.04
C MET A 67 -5.19 12.65 4.77
N ALA A 68 -4.27 13.61 4.83
CA ALA A 68 -2.85 13.38 4.57
C ALA A 68 -2.24 12.36 5.54
N ALA A 69 -2.61 12.41 6.82
CA ALA A 69 -2.12 11.48 7.83
C ALA A 69 -2.68 10.07 7.62
N LEU A 70 -3.98 9.96 7.31
CA LEU A 70 -4.64 8.68 7.07
C LEU A 70 -4.09 7.99 5.81
N VAL A 71 -4.06 8.72 4.69
CA VAL A 71 -3.58 8.21 3.41
C VAL A 71 -2.09 7.89 3.48
N GLY A 72 -1.28 8.76 4.14
CA GLY A 72 0.14 8.53 4.33
C GLY A 72 0.45 7.23 5.08
N SER A 73 -0.32 6.93 6.11
CA SER A 73 -0.20 5.68 6.85
C SER A 73 -0.51 4.45 5.98
N ILE A 74 -1.56 4.52 5.16
CA ILE A 74 -1.93 3.43 4.23
C ILE A 74 -0.87 3.26 3.15
N ILE A 75 -0.33 4.36 2.59
CA ILE A 75 0.76 4.32 1.60
C ILE A 75 1.98 3.62 2.20
N PHE A 76 2.34 3.94 3.44
CA PHE A 76 3.44 3.26 4.12
C PHE A 76 3.22 1.75 4.20
N VAL A 77 2.01 1.32 4.62
CA VAL A 77 1.63 -0.10 4.64
C VAL A 77 1.78 -0.74 3.27
N VAL A 78 1.27 -0.11 2.22
CA VAL A 78 1.34 -0.62 0.83
C VAL A 78 2.77 -0.79 0.36
N VAL A 79 3.66 0.18 0.65
CA VAL A 79 5.07 0.11 0.24
C VAL A 79 5.81 -1.01 0.96
N VAL A 80 5.60 -1.16 2.27
CA VAL A 80 6.26 -2.19 3.07
C VAL A 80 5.73 -3.59 2.71
N VAL A 81 4.41 -3.75 2.61
CA VAL A 81 3.77 -5.02 2.21
C VAL A 81 4.17 -5.42 0.79
N GLY A 82 4.20 -4.46 -0.13
CA GLY A 82 4.62 -4.70 -1.51
C GLY A 82 6.08 -5.13 -1.63
N GLY A 83 6.91 -4.62 -0.73
CA GLY A 83 8.36 -4.75 -0.74
C GLY A 83 9.03 -3.50 -1.32
N MET A 84 9.89 -2.88 -0.52
CA MET A 84 10.62 -1.67 -0.91
C MET A 84 11.41 -1.92 -2.20
N GLY A 85 11.28 -1.01 -3.17
CA GLY A 85 11.91 -1.12 -4.49
C GLY A 85 11.14 -1.93 -5.52
N SER A 86 10.03 -2.58 -5.18
CA SER A 86 9.22 -3.35 -6.13
C SER A 86 7.94 -2.62 -6.57
N LEU A 87 7.93 -2.08 -7.78
CA LEU A 87 6.74 -1.43 -8.36
C LEU A 87 5.57 -2.41 -8.50
N ALA A 88 5.84 -3.65 -8.94
CA ALA A 88 4.84 -4.70 -9.07
C ALA A 88 4.30 -5.12 -7.69
N GLY A 89 5.19 -5.21 -6.69
CA GLY A 89 4.81 -5.49 -5.31
C GLY A 89 3.89 -4.42 -4.72
N ALA A 90 4.22 -3.14 -4.92
CA ALA A 90 3.39 -2.02 -4.47
C ALA A 90 2.00 -2.04 -5.12
N PHE A 91 1.92 -2.40 -6.41
CA PHE A 91 0.63 -2.55 -7.10
C PHE A 91 -0.21 -3.68 -6.52
N VAL A 92 0.37 -4.87 -6.35
CA VAL A 92 -0.34 -6.02 -5.77
C VAL A 92 -0.79 -5.72 -4.34
N ALA A 93 0.07 -5.08 -3.54
CA ALA A 93 -0.26 -4.68 -2.18
C ALA A 93 -1.41 -3.65 -2.13
N SER A 94 -1.38 -2.63 -3.01
CA SER A 94 -2.46 -1.64 -3.09
C SER A 94 -3.80 -2.26 -3.48
N LEU A 95 -3.78 -3.22 -4.42
CA LEU A 95 -4.97 -3.96 -4.82
C LEU A 95 -5.52 -4.82 -3.67
N LEU A 96 -4.64 -5.54 -2.97
CA LEU A 96 -5.00 -6.34 -1.79
C LEU A 96 -5.61 -5.50 -0.68
N VAL A 97 -4.95 -4.40 -0.32
CA VAL A 97 -5.45 -3.48 0.73
C VAL A 97 -6.79 -2.88 0.33
N GLY A 98 -6.91 -2.40 -0.93
CA GLY A 98 -8.14 -1.81 -1.43
C GLY A 98 -9.31 -2.81 -1.45
N LEU A 99 -9.09 -4.01 -1.97
CA LEU A 99 -10.10 -5.07 -1.98
C LEU A 99 -10.52 -5.44 -0.56
N MET A 100 -9.55 -5.66 0.34
CA MET A 100 -9.82 -6.05 1.71
C MET A 100 -10.64 -4.99 2.45
N GLN A 101 -10.31 -3.70 2.30
CA GLN A 101 -11.08 -2.60 2.88
C GLN A 101 -12.49 -2.50 2.27
N THR A 102 -12.62 -2.61 0.94
CA THR A 102 -13.91 -2.55 0.27
C THR A 102 -14.82 -3.68 0.72
N PHE A 103 -14.31 -4.90 0.78
CA PHE A 103 -15.08 -6.05 1.28
C PHE A 103 -15.43 -5.90 2.77
N ALA A 104 -14.51 -5.42 3.60
CA ALA A 104 -14.77 -5.23 5.02
C ALA A 104 -15.86 -4.18 5.29
N ILE A 105 -15.91 -3.12 4.47
CA ILE A 105 -16.95 -2.10 4.57
C ILE A 105 -18.26 -2.60 3.95
N GLY A 106 -18.21 -3.33 2.82
CA GLY A 106 -19.37 -3.81 2.09
C GLY A 106 -20.12 -4.97 2.79
N ILE A 107 -19.37 -5.78 3.57
CA ILE A 107 -19.96 -6.89 4.32
C ILE A 107 -20.29 -6.38 5.74
N ASP A 108 -21.53 -5.95 5.95
CA ASP A 108 -22.03 -5.51 7.27
C ASP A 108 -22.30 -6.72 8.18
N TRP A 109 -21.23 -7.48 8.44
CA TRP A 109 -21.30 -8.70 9.21
C TRP A 109 -20.68 -8.51 10.60
N ALA A 110 -21.38 -9.02 11.62
CA ALA A 110 -20.91 -9.06 12.99
C ALA A 110 -20.92 -10.52 13.50
N PRO A 111 -19.95 -10.94 14.34
CA PRO A 111 -19.96 -12.26 14.95
C PRO A 111 -21.26 -12.59 15.69
N ALA A 112 -21.90 -11.58 16.25
CA ALA A 112 -23.22 -11.71 16.91
C ALA A 112 -24.30 -12.26 15.95
N ALA A 113 -24.22 -11.98 14.65
CA ALA A 113 -25.17 -12.49 13.67
C ALA A 113 -25.06 -14.02 13.48
N LEU A 114 -23.84 -14.57 13.53
CA LEU A 114 -23.63 -16.02 13.55
C LEU A 114 -24.19 -16.68 14.81
N LEU A 115 -23.93 -16.09 15.98
CA LEU A 115 -24.45 -16.60 17.23
C LEU A 115 -25.99 -16.55 17.28
N ALA A 116 -26.58 -15.50 16.72
CA ALA A 116 -28.02 -15.39 16.58
C ALA A 116 -28.61 -16.48 15.67
N SER A 117 -27.93 -16.85 14.57
CA SER A 117 -28.34 -17.95 13.70
C SER A 117 -28.25 -19.33 14.35
N LEU A 118 -27.39 -19.47 15.37
CA LEU A 118 -27.23 -20.67 16.20
C LEU A 118 -28.19 -20.68 17.41
N GLY A 119 -29.11 -19.71 17.50
CA GLY A 119 -30.08 -19.60 18.59
C GLY A 119 -29.58 -18.95 19.88
N VAL A 120 -28.35 -18.44 19.89
CA VAL A 120 -27.75 -17.74 21.04
C VAL A 120 -28.01 -16.24 20.88
N GLN A 121 -28.89 -15.68 21.71
CA GLN A 121 -29.11 -14.23 21.76
C GLN A 121 -27.99 -13.55 22.56
N VAL A 122 -27.24 -12.69 21.89
CA VAL A 122 -26.21 -11.86 22.52
C VAL A 122 -26.88 -10.69 23.21
N THR A 123 -27.02 -10.78 24.52
CA THR A 123 -27.60 -9.71 25.37
C THR A 123 -26.49 -8.88 26.03
N ALA A 124 -26.80 -7.69 26.50
CA ALA A 124 -25.85 -6.80 27.19
C ALA A 124 -25.18 -7.44 28.41
N ALA A 125 -25.75 -8.51 28.96
CA ALA A 125 -25.19 -9.30 30.07
C ALA A 125 -24.20 -10.38 29.62
N THR A 126 -24.02 -10.59 28.30
CA THR A 126 -23.10 -11.62 27.79
C THR A 126 -21.66 -11.11 27.94
N PRO A 127 -20.73 -11.88 28.56
CA PRO A 127 -19.33 -11.52 28.56
C PRO A 127 -18.83 -11.34 27.13
N LEU A 128 -18.05 -10.28 26.89
CA LEU A 128 -17.55 -9.89 25.55
C LEU A 128 -18.63 -9.34 24.57
N HIS A 129 -19.78 -8.89 25.05
CA HIS A 129 -20.82 -8.27 24.24
C HIS A 129 -20.24 -7.21 23.26
N SER A 130 -19.37 -6.32 23.76
CA SER A 130 -18.74 -5.27 22.95
C SER A 130 -17.90 -5.82 21.78
N VAL A 131 -17.26 -6.98 21.96
CA VAL A 131 -16.43 -7.61 20.92
C VAL A 131 -17.30 -8.37 19.93
N LEU A 132 -18.35 -9.03 20.39
CA LEU A 132 -19.27 -9.81 19.55
C LEU A 132 -20.15 -8.94 18.65
N THR A 133 -20.45 -7.72 19.09
CA THR A 133 -21.23 -6.74 18.34
C THR A 133 -20.39 -5.86 17.41
N LEU A 134 -19.03 -5.98 17.44
CA LEU A 134 -18.16 -5.26 16.52
C LEU A 134 -18.44 -5.70 15.09
N LYS A 135 -18.84 -4.75 14.25
CA LYS A 135 -19.02 -4.96 12.82
C LYS A 135 -17.68 -5.01 12.11
N LEU A 136 -17.57 -5.81 11.07
CA LEU A 136 -16.37 -5.89 10.22
C LEU A 136 -16.00 -4.52 9.65
N SER A 137 -17.00 -3.69 9.33
CA SER A 137 -16.81 -2.31 8.87
C SER A 137 -16.09 -1.41 9.89
N GLN A 138 -16.25 -1.64 11.18
CA GLN A 138 -15.56 -0.88 12.24
C GLN A 138 -14.08 -1.27 12.36
N ILE A 139 -13.74 -2.49 11.97
CA ILE A 139 -12.37 -3.03 11.99
C ILE A 139 -11.65 -2.72 10.68
N ALA A 140 -12.37 -2.35 9.61
CA ALA A 140 -11.81 -2.08 8.29
C ALA A 140 -10.57 -1.15 8.30
N PRO A 141 -10.49 -0.06 9.08
CA PRO A 141 -9.31 0.79 9.13
C PRO A 141 -8.06 0.11 9.72
N VAL A 142 -8.24 -0.92 10.54
CA VAL A 142 -7.16 -1.65 11.20
C VAL A 142 -6.60 -2.78 10.31
N LEU A 143 -7.40 -3.27 9.36
CA LEU A 143 -7.04 -4.40 8.50
C LEU A 143 -5.72 -4.23 7.73
N PRO A 144 -5.40 -3.05 7.14
CA PRO A 144 -4.13 -2.86 6.47
C PRO A 144 -2.92 -3.08 7.39
N TYR A 145 -3.00 -2.64 8.64
CA TYR A 145 -1.93 -2.82 9.62
C TYR A 145 -1.80 -4.27 10.07
N LEU A 146 -2.91 -4.96 10.19
CA LEU A 146 -2.92 -6.39 10.49
C LEU A 146 -2.28 -7.18 9.34
N LEU A 147 -2.61 -6.83 8.10
CA LEU A 147 -1.98 -7.40 6.90
C LEU A 147 -0.48 -7.10 6.86
N LEU A 148 -0.06 -5.89 7.23
CA LEU A 148 1.36 -5.52 7.33
C LEU A 148 2.09 -6.46 8.29
N VAL A 149 1.58 -6.63 9.52
CA VAL A 149 2.19 -7.49 10.53
C VAL A 149 2.26 -8.93 10.04
N LEU A 150 1.17 -9.42 9.45
CA LEU A 150 1.09 -10.78 8.93
C LEU A 150 2.12 -11.01 7.81
N VAL A 151 2.21 -10.08 6.85
CA VAL A 151 3.20 -10.18 5.77
C VAL A 151 4.61 -10.11 6.30
N LEU A 152 4.93 -9.24 7.27
CA LEU A 152 6.27 -9.15 7.84
C LEU A 152 6.69 -10.41 8.61
N ILE A 153 5.74 -11.11 9.26
CA ILE A 153 6.02 -12.39 9.93
C ILE A 153 6.37 -13.48 8.91
N PHE A 154 5.59 -13.60 7.83
CA PHE A 154 5.78 -14.66 6.84
C PHE A 154 6.80 -14.30 5.74
N ARG A 155 6.87 -13.02 5.36
CA ARG A 155 7.75 -12.48 4.31
C ARG A 155 8.33 -11.12 4.72
N PRO A 156 9.41 -11.10 5.51
CA PRO A 156 9.99 -9.85 6.04
C PRO A 156 10.50 -8.88 4.96
N ARG A 157 10.60 -9.32 3.70
CA ARG A 157 10.99 -8.51 2.53
C ARG A 157 9.80 -7.97 1.73
N GLY A 158 8.58 -8.19 2.21
CA GLY A 158 7.36 -7.90 1.46
C GLY A 158 7.03 -8.98 0.43
N LEU A 159 5.93 -8.78 -0.31
CA LEU A 159 5.40 -9.79 -1.25
C LEU A 159 6.34 -10.03 -2.44
N MET A 160 6.95 -8.97 -2.97
CA MET A 160 7.80 -9.01 -4.18
C MET A 160 9.12 -8.23 -4.01
N GLY A 161 9.63 -8.11 -2.79
CA GLY A 161 10.93 -7.50 -2.53
C GLY A 161 12.05 -8.31 -3.19
N THR A 162 12.90 -7.64 -3.97
CA THR A 162 14.08 -8.26 -4.60
C THR A 162 15.16 -8.54 -3.56
N ARG A 163 15.89 -9.62 -3.76
CA ARG A 163 17.15 -9.86 -3.06
C ARG A 163 18.19 -8.90 -3.67
N GLU A 164 18.55 -7.86 -2.97
CA GLU A 164 19.86 -7.26 -3.14
C GLU A 164 20.84 -8.18 -2.41
N GLY A 165 21.57 -8.94 -3.15
CA GLY A 165 22.67 -9.76 -2.70
C GLY A 165 23.98 -9.02 -2.88
#